data_5f29034f1698d419ea187f10909bbec6
#
_entry.id   5f29034f1698d419ea187f10909bbec6
#
_cell.length_a   1.000
_cell.length_b   1.000
_cell.length_c   1.000
_cell.angle_alpha   90.00
_cell.angle_beta   90.00
_cell.angle_gamma   90.00
#
_symmetry.space_group_name_H-M   'P 1'
#
loop_
_entity.id
_entity.type
_entity.pdbx_description
1 polymer ?
#
loop_
_entity_poly.entity_id
_entity_poly.type
_entity_poly.pdbx_seq_one_letter_code
_entity_poly.pdbx_strand_id
1 'polypeptide(L)'
;MTDRTAIVTGAGKRVGAVIAQALLDDGWSVVAHVHHGEDAVPDGAVKITADFALPDCAERIFGAAEGLPPVALLVNNAARFAWDGFGEFAVEEFDAHMAVNLRTPALLIDQLMTVHQGGDALVVNLLDSKLSAPNPDYLSYSLSKHALAALTELAARALAPRRIRVNGIAPALMLRSSGQSEENFEAMHASNPLRRGVEPADVVQALRYLIAATAVTGQIITIDGGQRFMGLERDVQFLGER
;
A
#
# COMPACT_ATOMS: atom_id res chain seq x y z
N MET A 1 17.29 -0.39 -19.89
CA MET A 1 15.86 -0.62 -19.52
C MET A 1 15.80 -1.92 -18.75
N THR A 2 15.16 -1.95 -17.61
CA THR A 2 14.94 -3.21 -16.90
C THR A 2 13.87 -3.99 -17.67
N ASP A 3 14.19 -5.25 -18.08
CA ASP A 3 13.21 -6.10 -18.77
C ASP A 3 12.14 -6.64 -17.77
N ARG A 4 11.55 -5.74 -16.97
CA ARG A 4 10.61 -6.08 -15.89
C ARG A 4 9.50 -5.07 -15.77
N THR A 5 8.30 -5.54 -15.43
CA THR A 5 7.12 -4.70 -15.21
C THR A 5 6.76 -4.65 -13.73
N ALA A 6 6.37 -3.47 -13.27
CA ALA A 6 5.76 -3.23 -11.98
C ALA A 6 4.27 -2.88 -12.14
N ILE A 7 3.42 -3.44 -11.29
CA ILE A 7 2.01 -3.03 -11.15
C ILE A 7 1.90 -2.23 -9.84
N VAL A 8 1.35 -1.01 -9.92
CA VAL A 8 1.11 -0.16 -8.76
C VAL A 8 -0.37 0.17 -8.66
N THR A 9 -1.02 -0.22 -7.56
CA THR A 9 -2.43 0.10 -7.35
C THR A 9 -2.60 1.45 -6.68
N GLY A 10 -3.65 2.22 -7.08
CA GLY A 10 -3.89 3.57 -6.58
C GLY A 10 -2.80 4.56 -6.97
N ALA A 11 -2.31 4.44 -8.22
CA ALA A 11 -1.15 5.19 -8.72
C ALA A 11 -1.47 6.59 -9.25
N GLY A 12 -2.74 7.04 -9.20
CA GLY A 12 -3.15 8.35 -9.74
C GLY A 12 -2.84 9.53 -8.83
N LYS A 13 -2.54 9.32 -7.56
CA LYS A 13 -2.33 10.40 -6.59
C LYS A 13 -1.51 9.95 -5.38
N ARG A 14 -1.09 10.96 -4.57
CA ARG A 14 -0.47 10.74 -3.26
C ARG A 14 0.75 9.79 -3.36
N VAL A 15 0.89 8.85 -2.44
CA VAL A 15 2.02 7.91 -2.36
C VAL A 15 2.13 7.03 -3.61
N GLY A 16 1.01 6.55 -4.15
CA GLY A 16 1.01 5.69 -5.32
C GLY A 16 1.59 6.35 -6.57
N ALA A 17 1.28 7.63 -6.80
CA ALA A 17 1.86 8.38 -7.92
C ALA A 17 3.39 8.57 -7.76
N VAL A 18 3.86 8.84 -6.53
CA VAL A 18 5.29 8.97 -6.22
C VAL A 18 6.02 7.63 -6.43
N ILE A 19 5.41 6.52 -6.01
CA ILE A 19 5.97 5.17 -6.24
C ILE A 19 6.05 4.86 -7.74
N ALA A 20 4.95 5.12 -8.48
CA ALA A 20 4.89 4.84 -9.92
C ALA A 20 5.95 5.65 -10.68
N GLN A 21 6.08 6.96 -10.37
CA GLN A 21 7.12 7.81 -10.96
C GLN A 21 8.53 7.30 -10.65
N ALA A 22 8.81 6.98 -9.38
CA ALA A 22 10.13 6.49 -8.98
C ALA A 22 10.51 5.18 -9.69
N LEU A 23 9.55 4.29 -9.93
CA LEU A 23 9.79 3.04 -10.67
C LEU A 23 10.05 3.31 -12.16
N LEU A 24 9.36 4.28 -12.78
CA LEU A 24 9.66 4.73 -14.16
C LEU A 24 11.08 5.30 -14.24
N ASP A 25 11.47 6.16 -13.28
CA ASP A 25 12.81 6.76 -13.21
C ASP A 25 13.90 5.68 -13.03
N ASP A 26 13.57 4.58 -12.31
CA ASP A 26 14.43 3.41 -12.13
C ASP A 26 14.42 2.46 -13.35
N GLY A 27 13.71 2.83 -14.44
CA GLY A 27 13.67 2.11 -15.72
C GLY A 27 12.70 0.93 -15.79
N TRP A 28 11.75 0.79 -14.86
CA TRP A 28 10.69 -0.21 -14.94
C TRP A 28 9.63 0.17 -15.97
N SER A 29 9.03 -0.82 -16.63
CA SER A 29 7.70 -0.65 -17.23
C SER A 29 6.67 -0.62 -16.10
N VAL A 30 5.73 0.34 -16.11
CA VAL A 30 4.77 0.51 -15.01
C VAL A 30 3.35 0.42 -15.51
N VAL A 31 2.56 -0.47 -14.92
CA VAL A 31 1.10 -0.48 -15.00
C VAL A 31 0.56 0.27 -13.79
N ALA A 32 -0.09 1.40 -14.03
CA ALA A 32 -0.60 2.32 -13.03
C ALA A 32 -2.13 2.18 -12.93
N HIS A 33 -2.61 1.50 -11.87
CA HIS A 33 -4.04 1.38 -11.62
C HIS A 33 -4.59 2.63 -10.95
N VAL A 34 -5.76 3.07 -11.42
CA VAL A 34 -6.60 4.13 -10.84
C VAL A 34 -8.03 3.65 -10.65
N HIS A 35 -8.76 4.26 -9.70
CA HIS A 35 -10.18 3.95 -9.48
C HIS A 35 -11.08 4.67 -10.47
N HIS A 36 -10.79 5.94 -10.78
CA HIS A 36 -11.58 6.76 -11.69
C HIS A 36 -10.82 7.03 -13.00
N GLY A 37 -11.56 7.03 -14.12
CA GLY A 37 -10.96 7.20 -15.44
C GLY A 37 -10.32 8.57 -15.67
N GLU A 38 -10.76 9.60 -14.96
CA GLU A 38 -10.22 10.97 -14.99
C GLU A 38 -8.91 11.12 -14.19
N ASP A 39 -8.60 10.22 -13.26
CA ASP A 39 -7.35 10.30 -12.50
C ASP A 39 -6.14 10.25 -13.46
N ALA A 40 -5.20 11.17 -13.29
CA ALA A 40 -3.95 11.17 -14.02
C ALA A 40 -3.00 10.08 -13.50
N VAL A 41 -2.06 9.63 -14.32
CA VAL A 41 -0.93 8.78 -13.93
C VAL A 41 0.37 9.40 -14.43
N PRO A 42 1.53 9.05 -13.88
CA PRO A 42 2.82 9.53 -14.40
C PRO A 42 3.01 9.22 -15.88
N ASP A 43 3.63 10.14 -16.59
CA ASP A 43 3.93 9.99 -18.01
C ASP A 43 4.83 8.76 -18.27
N GLY A 44 4.45 7.95 -19.24
CA GLY A 44 5.14 6.70 -19.55
C GLY A 44 4.58 5.46 -18.85
N ALA A 45 3.66 5.62 -17.89
CA ALA A 45 2.94 4.48 -17.30
C ALA A 45 1.75 4.05 -18.17
N VAL A 46 1.50 2.74 -18.22
CA VAL A 46 0.27 2.19 -18.80
C VAL A 46 -0.86 2.35 -17.78
N LYS A 47 -1.84 3.20 -18.09
CA LYS A 47 -2.99 3.44 -17.23
C LYS A 47 -4.04 2.34 -17.35
N ILE A 48 -4.55 1.86 -16.22
CA ILE A 48 -5.71 0.97 -16.15
C ILE A 48 -6.71 1.45 -15.11
N THR A 49 -7.99 1.51 -15.47
CA THR A 49 -9.08 1.80 -14.54
C THR A 49 -9.79 0.50 -14.17
N ALA A 50 -9.86 0.22 -12.86
CA ALA A 50 -10.59 -0.92 -12.34
C ALA A 50 -11.27 -0.57 -11.00
N ASP A 51 -12.46 -1.14 -10.78
CA ASP A 51 -13.16 -1.02 -9.51
C ASP A 51 -12.86 -2.25 -8.64
N PHE A 52 -12.32 -2.03 -7.45
CA PHE A 52 -11.98 -3.09 -6.50
C PHE A 52 -13.20 -3.72 -5.81
N ALA A 53 -14.38 -3.17 -5.99
CA ALA A 53 -15.62 -3.85 -5.62
C ALA A 53 -15.90 -5.07 -6.52
N LEU A 54 -15.41 -5.06 -7.77
CA LEU A 54 -15.67 -6.08 -8.76
C LEU A 54 -14.67 -7.24 -8.67
N PRO A 55 -15.11 -8.50 -8.84
CA PRO A 55 -14.24 -9.67 -8.68
C PRO A 55 -13.21 -9.85 -9.81
N ASP A 56 -13.45 -9.28 -10.99
CA ASP A 56 -12.59 -9.36 -12.18
C ASP A 56 -11.45 -8.31 -12.19
N CYS A 57 -11.35 -7.50 -11.15
CA CYS A 57 -10.38 -6.39 -11.08
C CYS A 57 -8.92 -6.86 -11.26
N ALA A 58 -8.56 -8.03 -10.72
CA ALA A 58 -7.21 -8.57 -10.83
C ALA A 58 -6.87 -8.98 -12.26
N GLU A 59 -7.75 -9.71 -12.93
CA GLU A 59 -7.58 -10.11 -14.34
C GLU A 59 -7.42 -8.89 -15.25
N ARG A 60 -8.26 -7.87 -15.06
CA ARG A 60 -8.21 -6.63 -15.84
C ARG A 60 -6.89 -5.89 -15.65
N ILE A 61 -6.39 -5.80 -14.40
CA ILE A 61 -5.14 -5.11 -14.09
C ILE A 61 -3.95 -5.85 -14.72
N PHE A 62 -3.91 -7.17 -14.59
CA PHE A 62 -2.84 -7.97 -15.21
C PHE A 62 -2.96 -8.02 -16.73
N GLY A 63 -4.17 -7.97 -17.31
CA GLY A 63 -4.38 -7.82 -18.74
C GLY A 63 -3.75 -6.54 -19.32
N ALA A 64 -3.69 -5.46 -18.56
CA ALA A 64 -3.00 -4.24 -18.98
C ALA A 64 -1.45 -4.38 -19.08
N ALA A 65 -0.90 -5.46 -18.55
CA ALA A 65 0.52 -5.79 -18.69
C ALA A 65 0.83 -6.66 -19.92
N GLU A 66 -0.17 -7.05 -20.70
CA GLU A 66 0.05 -7.80 -21.93
C GLU A 66 0.93 -7.02 -22.91
N GLY A 67 1.93 -7.70 -23.46
CA GLY A 67 2.92 -7.09 -24.37
C GLY A 67 4.04 -6.31 -23.67
N LEU A 68 3.98 -6.13 -22.34
CA LEU A 68 5.09 -5.62 -21.56
C LEU A 68 6.03 -6.76 -21.10
N PRO A 69 7.25 -6.43 -20.61
CA PRO A 69 8.10 -7.41 -19.94
C PRO A 69 7.37 -8.13 -18.79
N PRO A 70 7.88 -9.30 -18.33
CA PRO A 70 7.23 -10.04 -17.25
C PRO A 70 6.99 -9.20 -16.00
N VAL A 71 5.82 -9.36 -15.35
CA VAL A 71 5.51 -8.71 -14.09
C VAL A 71 6.38 -9.31 -12.99
N ALA A 72 7.28 -8.50 -12.43
CA ALA A 72 8.20 -8.88 -11.37
C ALA A 72 7.99 -8.10 -10.06
N LEU A 73 7.11 -7.09 -10.05
CA LEU A 73 6.77 -6.30 -8.88
C LEU A 73 5.27 -6.00 -8.85
N LEU A 74 4.63 -6.29 -7.72
CA LEU A 74 3.26 -5.86 -7.41
C LEU A 74 3.30 -4.99 -6.15
N VAL A 75 2.84 -3.73 -6.26
CA VAL A 75 2.70 -2.82 -5.12
C VAL A 75 1.22 -2.61 -4.83
N ASN A 76 0.72 -3.24 -3.77
CA ASN A 76 -0.62 -3.05 -3.25
C ASN A 76 -0.66 -1.77 -2.39
N ASN A 77 -0.82 -0.62 -3.05
CA ASN A 77 -0.85 0.70 -2.41
C ASN A 77 -2.27 1.26 -2.25
N ALA A 78 -3.19 0.96 -3.15
CA ALA A 78 -4.56 1.45 -3.05
C ALA A 78 -5.18 1.08 -1.70
N ALA A 79 -5.88 2.02 -1.09
CA ALA A 79 -6.57 1.81 0.18
C ALA A 79 -7.83 2.67 0.27
N ARG A 80 -8.87 2.11 0.89
CA ARG A 80 -9.98 2.85 1.45
C ARG A 80 -9.58 3.30 2.85
N PHE A 81 -9.82 4.56 3.16
CA PHE A 81 -9.60 5.14 4.48
C PHE A 81 -10.78 6.05 4.78
N ALA A 82 -11.70 5.59 5.61
CA ALA A 82 -12.86 6.32 6.08
C ALA A 82 -13.03 6.05 7.58
N TRP A 83 -13.55 7.04 8.29
CA TRP A 83 -13.72 6.94 9.73
C TRP A 83 -14.92 6.07 10.09
N ASP A 84 -14.73 5.19 11.06
CA ASP A 84 -15.75 4.47 11.80
C ASP A 84 -15.20 4.06 13.18
N GLY A 85 -16.09 3.61 14.07
CA GLY A 85 -15.71 3.18 15.42
C GLY A 85 -16.82 2.39 16.09
N PHE A 86 -16.57 1.90 17.29
CA PHE A 86 -17.61 1.27 18.10
C PHE A 86 -18.72 2.28 18.44
N GLY A 87 -19.96 1.90 18.19
CA GLY A 87 -21.15 2.76 18.30
C GLY A 87 -21.57 3.45 17.01
N GLU A 88 -20.65 3.58 16.06
CA GLU A 88 -20.87 4.14 14.71
C GLU A 88 -20.40 3.16 13.61
N PHE A 89 -20.42 1.86 13.92
CA PHE A 89 -20.01 0.82 12.99
C PHE A 89 -21.07 0.61 11.90
N ALA A 90 -20.66 0.72 10.64
CA ALA A 90 -21.51 0.46 9.48
C ALA A 90 -20.98 -0.75 8.70
N VAL A 91 -21.86 -1.75 8.47
CA VAL A 91 -21.50 -2.99 7.77
C VAL A 91 -20.99 -2.70 6.35
N GLU A 92 -21.63 -1.79 5.64
CA GLU A 92 -21.29 -1.39 4.28
C GLU A 92 -19.89 -0.77 4.22
N GLU A 93 -19.53 0.03 5.24
CA GLU A 93 -18.21 0.64 5.33
C GLU A 93 -17.13 -0.41 5.66
N PHE A 94 -17.44 -1.32 6.58
CA PHE A 94 -16.57 -2.45 6.89
C PHE A 94 -16.31 -3.31 5.66
N ASP A 95 -17.36 -3.71 4.93
CA ASP A 95 -17.25 -4.53 3.72
C ASP A 95 -16.44 -3.82 2.63
N ALA A 96 -16.61 -2.51 2.48
CA ALA A 96 -15.84 -1.70 1.53
C ALA A 96 -14.35 -1.64 1.89
N HIS A 97 -14.01 -1.49 3.19
CA HIS A 97 -12.61 -1.57 3.63
C HIS A 97 -12.01 -2.95 3.37
N MET A 98 -12.74 -4.03 3.70
CA MET A 98 -12.26 -5.39 3.45
C MET A 98 -12.12 -5.71 1.97
N ALA A 99 -13.01 -5.21 1.13
CA ALA A 99 -12.93 -5.37 -0.31
C ALA A 99 -11.65 -4.74 -0.89
N VAL A 100 -11.40 -3.47 -0.57
CA VAL A 100 -10.29 -2.70 -1.13
C VAL A 100 -8.96 -3.07 -0.49
N ASN A 101 -8.90 -3.15 0.85
CA ASN A 101 -7.63 -3.23 1.58
C ASN A 101 -7.14 -4.67 1.79
N LEU A 102 -8.01 -5.69 1.61
CA LEU A 102 -7.66 -7.08 1.86
C LEU A 102 -7.99 -8.01 0.69
N ARG A 103 -9.29 -8.08 0.28
CA ARG A 103 -9.71 -9.01 -0.77
C ARG A 103 -8.98 -8.74 -2.08
N THR A 104 -8.93 -7.49 -2.53
CA THR A 104 -8.25 -7.16 -3.79
C THR A 104 -6.75 -7.43 -3.75
N PRO A 105 -5.96 -7.05 -2.73
CA PRO A 105 -4.58 -7.52 -2.60
C PRO A 105 -4.44 -9.04 -2.69
N ALA A 106 -5.35 -9.82 -2.06
CA ALA A 106 -5.31 -11.28 -2.14
C ALA A 106 -5.54 -11.78 -3.58
N LEU A 107 -6.53 -11.22 -4.30
CA LEU A 107 -6.79 -11.54 -5.69
C LEU A 107 -5.61 -11.18 -6.61
N LEU A 108 -4.99 -10.03 -6.41
CA LEU A 108 -3.82 -9.60 -7.19
C LEU A 108 -2.60 -10.49 -6.94
N ILE A 109 -2.39 -10.93 -5.71
CA ILE A 109 -1.32 -11.88 -5.34
C ILE A 109 -1.57 -13.24 -6.00
N ASP A 110 -2.80 -13.74 -5.96
CA ASP A 110 -3.21 -14.99 -6.61
C ASP A 110 -3.05 -14.91 -8.13
N GLN A 111 -3.46 -13.82 -8.75
CA GLN A 111 -3.27 -13.56 -10.17
C GLN A 111 -1.78 -13.49 -10.55
N LEU A 112 -0.95 -12.83 -9.74
CA LEU A 112 0.50 -12.83 -9.96
C LEU A 112 1.06 -14.25 -9.95
N MET A 113 0.69 -15.06 -8.95
CA MET A 113 1.10 -16.46 -8.87
C MET A 113 0.68 -17.26 -10.13
N THR A 114 -0.52 -17.01 -10.63
CA THR A 114 -1.09 -17.71 -11.80
C THR A 114 -0.31 -17.38 -13.07
N VAL A 115 0.02 -16.10 -13.30
CA VAL A 115 0.71 -15.68 -14.54
C VAL A 115 2.25 -15.77 -14.43
N HIS A 116 2.80 -16.01 -13.23
CA HIS A 116 4.23 -16.04 -13.01
C HIS A 116 4.90 -17.24 -13.66
N GLN A 117 5.73 -16.99 -14.66
CA GLN A 117 6.41 -18.02 -15.47
C GLN A 117 7.80 -18.41 -14.95
N GLY A 118 8.21 -17.88 -13.80
CA GLY A 118 9.54 -18.12 -13.19
C GLY A 118 10.37 -16.86 -13.07
N GLY A 119 11.57 -17.00 -12.46
CA GLY A 119 12.37 -15.84 -12.06
C GLY A 119 12.00 -15.33 -10.68
N ASP A 120 12.58 -14.20 -10.28
CA ASP A 120 12.28 -13.56 -8.99
C ASP A 120 11.17 -12.54 -9.14
N ALA A 121 10.18 -12.59 -8.25
CA ALA A 121 9.15 -11.56 -8.14
C ALA A 121 9.00 -11.08 -6.69
N LEU A 122 8.42 -9.89 -6.54
CA LEU A 122 8.20 -9.24 -5.26
C LEU A 122 6.78 -8.68 -5.19
N VAL A 123 6.12 -8.92 -4.08
CA VAL A 123 4.90 -8.22 -3.68
C VAL A 123 5.23 -7.31 -2.49
N VAL A 124 4.78 -6.06 -2.54
CA VAL A 124 4.87 -5.12 -1.43
C VAL A 124 3.48 -4.60 -1.08
N ASN A 125 3.03 -4.89 0.14
CA ASN A 125 1.76 -4.41 0.67
C ASN A 125 1.99 -3.13 1.48
N LEU A 126 1.31 -2.03 1.11
CA LEU A 126 1.29 -0.80 1.91
C LEU A 126 0.35 -0.98 3.09
N LEU A 127 0.94 -1.06 4.27
CA LEU A 127 0.30 -1.24 5.56
C LEU A 127 0.16 0.10 6.29
N ASP A 128 0.18 0.07 7.62
CA ASP A 128 0.09 1.25 8.48
C ASP A 128 0.84 1.02 9.79
N SER A 129 1.44 2.07 10.34
CA SER A 129 2.13 2.02 11.64
C SER A 129 1.21 1.65 12.82
N LYS A 130 -0.12 1.79 12.67
CA LYS A 130 -1.13 1.30 13.63
C LYS A 130 -1.02 -0.19 13.93
N LEU A 131 -0.36 -0.99 13.08
CA LEU A 131 -0.05 -2.39 13.38
C LEU A 131 0.77 -2.56 14.66
N SER A 132 1.67 -1.61 14.93
CA SER A 132 2.59 -1.65 16.06
C SER A 132 2.10 -0.86 17.28
N ALA A 133 1.16 0.06 17.09
CA ALA A 133 0.56 0.89 18.13
C ALA A 133 -0.92 1.17 17.80
N PRO A 134 -1.79 0.15 17.94
CA PRO A 134 -3.19 0.29 17.59
C PRO A 134 -3.91 1.26 18.52
N ASN A 135 -4.83 2.03 17.97
CA ASN A 135 -5.81 2.82 18.69
C ASN A 135 -7.23 2.52 18.13
N PRO A 136 -8.31 2.87 18.85
CA PRO A 136 -9.67 2.47 18.47
C PRO A 136 -10.24 3.23 17.27
N ASP A 137 -9.61 4.32 16.83
CA ASP A 137 -10.09 5.14 15.73
C ASP A 137 -9.86 4.46 14.38
N TYR A 138 -10.75 4.67 13.42
CA TYR A 138 -10.71 4.02 12.11
C TYR A 138 -10.74 2.50 12.22
N LEU A 139 -11.76 1.96 12.90
CA LEU A 139 -11.85 0.55 13.28
C LEU A 139 -11.74 -0.40 12.09
N SER A 140 -12.63 -0.23 11.09
CA SER A 140 -12.65 -1.11 9.90
C SER A 140 -11.37 -1.00 9.08
N TYR A 141 -10.84 0.21 8.93
CA TYR A 141 -9.53 0.40 8.31
C TYR A 141 -8.43 -0.35 9.05
N SER A 142 -8.35 -0.16 10.38
CA SER A 142 -7.33 -0.80 11.21
C SER A 142 -7.41 -2.32 11.12
N LEU A 143 -8.62 -2.89 11.22
CA LEU A 143 -8.85 -4.33 11.05
C LEU A 143 -8.40 -4.83 9.67
N SER A 144 -8.72 -4.10 8.60
CA SER A 144 -8.32 -4.47 7.24
C SER A 144 -6.79 -4.46 7.07
N LYS A 145 -6.08 -3.50 7.68
CA LYS A 145 -4.61 -3.43 7.63
C LYS A 145 -3.95 -4.54 8.47
N HIS A 146 -4.51 -4.92 9.62
CA HIS A 146 -4.04 -6.07 10.39
C HIS A 146 -4.24 -7.38 9.60
N ALA A 147 -5.38 -7.53 8.93
CA ALA A 147 -5.63 -8.69 8.07
C ALA A 147 -4.67 -8.73 6.87
N LEU A 148 -4.36 -7.58 6.25
CA LEU A 148 -3.36 -7.49 5.17
C LEU A 148 -1.94 -7.82 5.66
N ALA A 149 -1.60 -7.50 6.91
CA ALA A 149 -0.34 -7.90 7.53
C ALA A 149 -0.25 -9.44 7.69
N ALA A 150 -1.33 -10.07 8.16
CA ALA A 150 -1.42 -11.54 8.20
C ALA A 150 -1.32 -12.17 6.80
N LEU A 151 -2.01 -11.60 5.80
CA LEU A 151 -1.89 -12.04 4.40
C LEU A 151 -0.45 -11.93 3.90
N THR A 152 0.29 -10.88 4.28
CA THR A 152 1.70 -10.71 3.89
C THR A 152 2.56 -11.89 4.34
N GLU A 153 2.43 -12.35 5.58
CA GLU A 153 3.17 -13.49 6.10
C GLU A 153 2.72 -14.81 5.46
N LEU A 154 1.41 -15.04 5.37
CA LEU A 154 0.85 -16.25 4.78
C LEU A 154 1.26 -16.41 3.31
N ALA A 155 1.15 -15.34 2.53
CA ALA A 155 1.56 -15.33 1.13
C ALA A 155 3.07 -15.50 0.97
N ALA A 156 3.89 -14.90 1.84
CA ALA A 156 5.33 -15.10 1.83
C ALA A 156 5.71 -16.57 1.99
N ARG A 157 5.06 -17.29 2.91
CA ARG A 157 5.26 -18.73 3.14
C ARG A 157 4.80 -19.57 1.94
N ALA A 158 3.61 -19.28 1.43
CA ALA A 158 3.00 -20.06 0.35
C ALA A 158 3.74 -19.89 -0.99
N LEU A 159 4.27 -18.69 -1.28
CA LEU A 159 4.81 -18.35 -2.58
C LEU A 159 6.35 -18.44 -2.67
N ALA A 160 7.05 -18.63 -1.54
CA ALA A 160 8.51 -18.80 -1.52
C ALA A 160 9.01 -19.90 -2.47
N PRO A 161 8.36 -21.09 -2.59
CA PRO A 161 8.79 -22.11 -3.55
C PRO A 161 8.72 -21.68 -5.02
N ARG A 162 7.92 -20.64 -5.31
CA ARG A 162 7.79 -20.03 -6.64
C ARG A 162 8.74 -18.84 -6.84
N ARG A 163 9.63 -18.55 -5.89
CA ARG A 163 10.53 -17.39 -5.88
C ARG A 163 9.80 -16.05 -5.90
N ILE A 164 8.59 -16.01 -5.36
CA ILE A 164 7.82 -14.79 -5.14
C ILE A 164 7.97 -14.41 -3.68
N ARG A 165 8.61 -13.29 -3.40
CA ARG A 165 8.75 -12.69 -2.07
C ARG A 165 7.55 -11.79 -1.79
N VAL A 166 7.08 -11.76 -0.55
CA VAL A 166 5.98 -10.88 -0.14
C VAL A 166 6.41 -10.16 1.15
N ASN A 167 6.39 -8.82 1.13
CA ASN A 167 6.76 -7.99 2.28
C ASN A 167 5.76 -6.85 2.44
N GLY A 168 5.83 -6.17 3.58
CA GLY A 168 5.01 -5.01 3.90
C GLY A 168 5.86 -3.77 4.20
N ILE A 169 5.31 -2.60 3.92
CA ILE A 169 5.82 -1.30 4.38
C ILE A 169 4.69 -0.65 5.19
N ALA A 170 4.97 -0.28 6.43
CA ALA A 170 4.02 0.29 7.39
C ALA A 170 4.42 1.73 7.76
N PRO A 171 4.03 2.72 6.96
CA PRO A 171 4.33 4.12 7.23
C PRO A 171 3.39 4.70 8.30
N ALA A 172 3.87 5.74 9.00
CA ALA A 172 3.04 6.62 9.82
C ALA A 172 2.38 7.71 8.98
N LEU A 173 1.87 8.76 9.64
CA LEU A 173 1.27 9.92 8.99
C LEU A 173 2.25 10.55 8.00
N MET A 174 1.94 10.48 6.71
CA MET A 174 2.77 11.05 5.63
C MET A 174 2.12 12.26 4.97
N LEU A 175 0.82 12.23 4.81
CA LEU A 175 0.06 13.22 4.05
C LEU A 175 -1.24 13.50 4.80
N ARG A 176 -1.68 14.75 4.76
CA ARG A 176 -2.91 15.18 5.40
C ARG A 176 -4.09 14.29 5.02
N SER A 177 -4.84 13.84 6.02
CA SER A 177 -6.05 13.06 5.88
C SER A 177 -7.25 13.94 5.53
N SER A 178 -8.29 13.37 4.95
CA SER A 178 -9.55 14.08 4.75
C SER A 178 -10.12 14.49 6.11
N GLY A 179 -10.52 15.77 6.24
CA GLY A 179 -11.03 16.33 7.50
C GLY A 179 -9.95 16.79 8.49
N GLN A 180 -8.67 16.48 8.29
CA GLN A 180 -7.59 16.98 9.13
C GLN A 180 -7.22 18.41 8.73
N SER A 181 -7.11 19.34 9.71
CA SER A 181 -6.65 20.69 9.44
C SER A 181 -5.16 20.72 9.08
N GLU A 182 -4.73 21.76 8.35
CA GLU A 182 -3.32 21.97 8.01
C GLU A 182 -2.46 22.10 9.29
N GLU A 183 -2.93 22.92 10.22
CA GLU A 183 -2.26 23.17 11.50
C GLU A 183 -2.08 21.88 12.31
N ASN A 184 -3.13 21.05 12.42
CA ASN A 184 -3.03 19.76 13.09
C ASN A 184 -2.03 18.84 12.35
N PHE A 185 -2.09 18.79 11.02
CA PHE A 185 -1.15 17.97 10.24
C PHE A 185 0.29 18.40 10.47
N GLU A 186 0.62 19.68 10.38
CA GLU A 186 1.98 20.18 10.61
C GLU A 186 2.48 19.85 12.03
N ALA A 187 1.64 20.06 13.06
CA ALA A 187 1.98 19.75 14.43
C ALA A 187 2.22 18.25 14.66
N MET A 188 1.37 17.40 14.10
CA MET A 188 1.43 15.96 14.33
C MET A 188 2.43 15.24 13.42
N HIS A 189 2.69 15.75 12.22
CA HIS A 189 3.61 15.14 11.25
C HIS A 189 5.04 15.04 11.79
N ALA A 190 5.51 16.08 12.50
CA ALA A 190 6.82 16.06 13.16
C ALA A 190 6.78 15.61 14.63
N SER A 191 5.60 15.28 15.16
CA SER A 191 5.43 14.84 16.55
C SER A 191 5.76 13.36 16.73
N ASN A 192 7.04 13.03 16.60
CA ASN A 192 7.58 11.70 16.85
C ASN A 192 8.98 11.81 17.46
N PRO A 193 9.56 10.73 18.03
CA PRO A 193 10.88 10.76 18.65
C PRO A 193 12.01 11.30 17.79
N LEU A 194 11.97 11.09 16.48
CA LEU A 194 12.97 11.65 15.56
C LEU A 194 12.69 13.11 15.19
N ARG A 195 11.55 13.67 15.59
CA ARG A 195 11.11 15.06 15.27
C ARG A 195 11.16 15.34 13.77
N ARG A 196 10.78 14.37 12.97
CA ARG A 196 10.86 14.39 11.52
C ARG A 196 9.63 13.70 10.94
N GLY A 197 8.92 14.37 10.05
CA GLY A 197 7.80 13.79 9.32
C GLY A 197 8.24 12.61 8.44
N VAL A 198 7.34 11.68 8.22
CA VAL A 198 7.51 10.61 7.24
C VAL A 198 6.98 11.11 5.89
N GLU A 199 7.76 10.95 4.84
CA GLU A 199 7.42 11.42 3.51
C GLU A 199 7.23 10.25 2.52
N PRO A 200 6.51 10.44 1.41
CA PRO A 200 6.40 9.42 0.37
C PRO A 200 7.75 8.93 -0.17
N ALA A 201 8.78 9.78 -0.15
CA ALA A 201 10.14 9.43 -0.53
C ALA A 201 10.76 8.36 0.41
N ASP A 202 10.41 8.34 1.69
CA ASP A 202 10.88 7.32 2.63
C ASP A 202 10.28 5.95 2.29
N VAL A 203 9.03 5.91 1.80
CA VAL A 203 8.40 4.68 1.28
C VAL A 203 9.11 4.18 0.03
N VAL A 204 9.47 5.08 -0.88
CA VAL A 204 10.25 4.72 -2.09
C VAL A 204 11.62 4.14 -1.71
N GLN A 205 12.30 4.70 -0.72
CA GLN A 205 13.58 4.16 -0.24
C GLN A 205 13.43 2.75 0.33
N ALA A 206 12.39 2.49 1.13
CA ALA A 206 12.10 1.16 1.66
C ALA A 206 11.72 0.17 0.53
N LEU A 207 10.96 0.61 -0.47
CA LEU A 207 10.62 -0.20 -1.63
C LEU A 207 11.89 -0.59 -2.41
N ARG A 208 12.79 0.36 -2.68
CA ARG A 208 14.09 0.10 -3.34
C ARG A 208 14.96 -0.89 -2.53
N TYR A 209 14.97 -0.75 -1.21
CA TYR A 209 15.63 -1.72 -0.34
C TYR A 209 15.02 -3.12 -0.52
N LEU A 210 13.70 -3.28 -0.47
CA LEU A 210 13.04 -4.58 -0.64
C LEU A 210 13.25 -5.17 -2.05
N ILE A 211 13.34 -4.34 -3.08
CA ILE A 211 13.68 -4.77 -4.44
C ILE A 211 15.10 -5.38 -4.47
N ALA A 212 16.06 -4.71 -3.85
CA ALA A 212 17.47 -5.14 -3.81
C ALA A 212 17.72 -6.31 -2.84
N ALA A 213 16.97 -6.41 -1.75
CA ALA A 213 17.18 -7.39 -0.67
C ALA A 213 16.53 -8.75 -1.01
N THR A 214 17.13 -9.53 -1.89
CA THR A 214 16.58 -10.77 -2.46
C THR A 214 16.34 -11.90 -1.45
N ALA A 215 16.95 -11.82 -0.27
CA ALA A 215 16.75 -12.80 0.82
C ALA A 215 15.66 -12.38 1.84
N VAL A 216 14.99 -11.25 1.63
CA VAL A 216 13.97 -10.72 2.57
C VAL A 216 12.57 -11.06 2.07
N THR A 217 11.83 -11.83 2.86
CA THR A 217 10.40 -12.15 2.65
C THR A 217 9.67 -12.30 3.98
N GLY A 218 8.38 -12.02 4.02
CA GLY A 218 7.53 -12.08 5.21
C GLY A 218 7.80 -10.97 6.22
N GLN A 219 8.54 -9.91 5.84
CA GLN A 219 8.90 -8.83 6.74
C GLN A 219 8.01 -7.60 6.55
N ILE A 220 7.78 -6.87 7.65
CA ILE A 220 7.10 -5.57 7.64
C ILE A 220 8.10 -4.52 8.12
N ILE A 221 8.40 -3.57 7.24
CA ILE A 221 9.26 -2.43 7.55
C ILE A 221 8.38 -1.29 8.04
N THR A 222 8.50 -0.92 9.30
CA THR A 222 7.80 0.24 9.87
C THR A 222 8.62 1.51 9.64
N ILE A 223 7.97 2.54 9.07
CA ILE A 223 8.56 3.86 8.81
C ILE A 223 7.71 4.88 9.54
N ASP A 224 8.05 5.18 10.80
CA ASP A 224 7.20 5.97 11.70
C ASP A 224 7.96 7.02 12.53
N GLY A 225 9.24 7.24 12.27
CA GLY A 225 10.04 8.14 13.08
C GLY A 225 10.07 7.80 14.59
N GLY A 226 9.64 6.58 14.94
CA GLY A 226 9.46 6.12 16.32
C GLY A 226 8.10 6.48 16.91
N GLN A 227 7.11 6.93 16.12
CA GLN A 227 5.77 7.33 16.60
C GLN A 227 5.10 6.25 17.46
N ARG A 228 5.27 4.96 17.15
CA ARG A 228 4.73 3.84 17.93
C ARG A 228 5.18 3.83 19.40
N PHE A 229 6.32 4.43 19.71
CA PHE A 229 6.82 4.50 21.10
C PHE A 229 6.12 5.55 21.94
N MET A 230 5.31 6.42 21.33
CA MET A 230 4.58 7.47 22.03
C MET A 230 3.34 6.94 22.77
N GLY A 231 2.83 5.74 22.41
CA GLY A 231 1.67 5.12 23.06
C GLY A 231 0.39 5.96 22.94
N LEU A 232 0.10 6.49 21.76
CA LEU A 232 -1.03 7.37 21.52
C LEU A 232 -2.36 6.63 21.70
N GLU A 233 -3.24 7.17 22.54
CA GLU A 233 -4.57 6.59 22.82
C GLU A 233 -5.58 6.81 21.68
N ARG A 234 -5.36 7.85 20.86
CA ARG A 234 -6.21 8.25 19.74
C ARG A 234 -5.38 8.39 18.48
N ASP A 235 -6.05 8.40 17.32
CA ASP A 235 -5.41 8.77 16.06
C ASP A 235 -4.86 10.20 16.12
N VAL A 236 -3.74 10.43 15.46
CA VAL A 236 -3.06 11.75 15.43
C VAL A 236 -3.96 12.86 14.92
N GLN A 237 -4.93 12.55 14.08
CA GLN A 237 -5.93 13.51 13.59
C GLN A 237 -6.77 14.12 14.72
N PHE A 238 -6.99 13.39 15.82
CA PHE A 238 -7.79 13.81 16.96
C PHE A 238 -6.97 14.32 18.15
N LEU A 239 -5.66 14.44 17.98
CA LEU A 239 -4.76 15.01 19.01
C LEU A 239 -4.58 16.51 18.73
N GLY A 240 -4.59 17.32 19.80
CA GLY A 240 -4.33 18.77 19.70
C GLY A 240 -5.59 19.62 19.48
N GLU A 241 -6.76 19.05 19.24
CA GLU A 241 -8.03 19.78 19.30
C GLU A 241 -8.51 19.82 20.76
N ARG A 242 -8.23 20.94 21.45
CA ARG A 242 -8.81 21.32 22.74
C ARG A 242 -9.60 22.60 22.60
#